data_2186b6a0207cbec119c5bd8392839a7b
#
_entry.id   2186b6a0207cbec119c5bd8392839a7b
#
_cell.length_a   1.000
_cell.length_b   1.000
_cell.length_c   1.000
_cell.angle_alpha   90.00
_cell.angle_beta   90.00
_cell.angle_gamma   90.00
#
_symmetry.space_group_name_H-M   'P 1'
#
loop_
_entity.id
_entity.type
_entity.pdbx_description
1 polymer ?
#
loop_
_entity_poly.entity_id
_entity_poly.type
_entity_poly.pdbx_seq_one_letter_code
_entity_poly.pdbx_strand_id
1 'polypeptide(L)'
;MTELEPDMPDDPGSRPQVLNVLDTSAVLALLLGEPGAETVADAIADGAAISTVTYAEVATVLIRNDLDLGALVQVAAQVRVELLTSADANTTAALIVQGEPLGLSLGDRACLALAIRLNARVLTADSAWAKLDISVEVVLIRAKGS
;
A
#
# COMPACT_ATOMS: atom_id res chain seq x y z
N MET A 1 13.53 -14.52 -32.87
CA MET A 1 13.13 -14.38 -32.31
C MET A 1 12.67 -13.54 -31.58
N THR A 2 12.42 -13.02 -31.87
CA THR A 2 11.75 -12.15 -31.26
C THR A 2 10.94 -12.62 -30.19
N GLU A 3 10.89 -13.75 -30.07
CA GLU A 3 10.12 -14.32 -29.10
C GLU A 3 10.37 -13.79 -27.76
N LEU A 4 11.39 -13.04 -27.62
CA LEU A 4 11.65 -12.44 -26.33
C LEU A 4 10.96 -11.12 -26.17
N GLU A 5 10.36 -10.62 -27.19
CA GLU A 5 9.70 -9.35 -27.11
C GLU A 5 8.61 -9.34 -26.07
N PRO A 6 7.82 -10.38 -25.94
CA PRO A 6 6.78 -10.37 -24.93
C PRO A 6 7.32 -10.30 -23.52
N ASP A 7 8.60 -10.55 -23.38
CA ASP A 7 9.18 -10.52 -22.08
C ASP A 7 9.64 -9.17 -21.64
N MET A 8 9.11 -8.13 -22.21
CA MET A 8 9.50 -6.81 -21.80
C MET A 8 8.62 -6.40 -20.61
N PRO A 9 8.91 -6.94 -19.44
CA PRO A 9 8.04 -6.70 -18.29
C PRO A 9 8.11 -5.26 -17.84
N ASP A 10 9.13 -4.52 -18.30
CA ASP A 10 9.28 -3.16 -17.87
C ASP A 10 8.57 -2.17 -18.76
N ASP A 11 7.86 -2.64 -19.78
CA ASP A 11 7.07 -1.75 -20.61
C ASP A 11 5.82 -1.33 -19.80
N PRO A 12 5.72 -0.07 -19.39
CA PRO A 12 4.58 0.37 -18.58
C PRO A 12 3.25 0.18 -19.28
N GLY A 13 3.24 0.20 -20.61
CA GLY A 13 2.01 0.05 -21.37
C GLY A 13 1.47 -1.36 -21.37
N SER A 14 2.31 -2.36 -21.02
CA SER A 14 1.89 -3.76 -21.06
C SER A 14 1.51 -4.30 -19.69
N ARG A 15 1.74 -3.55 -18.62
CA ARG A 15 1.43 -4.03 -17.27
C ARG A 15 0.03 -3.61 -16.87
N PRO A 16 -0.69 -4.46 -16.12
CA PRO A 16 -1.96 -4.05 -15.55
C PRO A 16 -1.78 -2.80 -14.69
N GLN A 17 -2.73 -1.90 -14.79
CA GLN A 17 -2.70 -0.71 -14.00
C GLN A 17 -2.99 -1.05 -12.54
N VAL A 18 -2.22 -0.47 -11.61
CA VAL A 18 -2.51 -0.54 -10.19
C VAL A 18 -3.49 0.57 -9.87
N LEU A 19 -4.63 0.20 -9.29
CA LEU A 19 -5.66 1.15 -8.90
C LEU A 19 -5.58 1.51 -7.43
N ASN A 20 -5.02 0.62 -6.62
CA ASN A 20 -5.07 0.72 -5.17
C ASN A 20 -3.71 0.49 -4.56
N VAL A 21 -3.34 1.31 -3.56
CA VAL A 21 -2.18 1.08 -2.72
C VAL A 21 -2.70 0.79 -1.32
N LEU A 22 -2.19 -0.26 -0.69
CA LEU A 22 -2.63 -0.67 0.65
C LEU A 22 -1.61 -0.21 1.68
N ASP A 23 -2.08 0.42 2.75
CA ASP A 23 -1.21 0.73 3.87
C ASP A 23 -1.11 -0.47 4.82
N THR A 24 -0.30 -0.34 5.85
CA THR A 24 -0.09 -1.40 6.84
C THR A 24 -1.39 -1.83 7.50
N SER A 25 -2.25 -0.87 7.87
CA SER A 25 -3.51 -1.18 8.53
C SER A 25 -4.46 -1.95 7.64
N ALA A 26 -4.46 -1.64 6.33
CA ALA A 26 -5.31 -2.36 5.38
C ALA A 26 -4.85 -3.80 5.21
N VAL A 27 -3.54 -4.03 5.07
CA VAL A 27 -3.02 -5.40 4.94
C VAL A 27 -3.31 -6.18 6.22
N LEU A 28 -3.10 -5.57 7.38
CA LEU A 28 -3.36 -6.25 8.66
C LEU A 28 -4.85 -6.59 8.82
N ALA A 29 -5.74 -5.71 8.38
CA ALA A 29 -7.18 -5.99 8.44
C ALA A 29 -7.52 -7.26 7.65
N LEU A 30 -6.92 -7.41 6.48
CA LEU A 30 -7.14 -8.61 5.66
C LEU A 30 -6.56 -9.84 6.35
N LEU A 31 -5.33 -9.77 6.84
CA LEU A 31 -4.66 -10.93 7.42
C LEU A 31 -5.29 -11.39 8.75
N LEU A 32 -5.78 -10.43 9.53
CA LEU A 32 -6.29 -10.72 10.87
C LEU A 32 -7.82 -10.78 10.93
N GLY A 33 -8.49 -10.62 9.78
CA GLY A 33 -9.95 -10.70 9.75
C GLY A 33 -10.62 -9.52 10.45
N GLU A 34 -10.04 -8.35 10.40
CA GLU A 34 -10.61 -7.15 11.01
C GLU A 34 -11.66 -6.51 10.11
N PRO A 35 -12.48 -5.60 10.66
CA PRO A 35 -13.44 -4.88 9.81
C PRO A 35 -12.74 -4.17 8.66
N GLY A 36 -13.32 -4.29 7.48
CA GLY A 36 -12.72 -3.76 6.25
C GLY A 36 -11.99 -4.80 5.41
N ALA A 37 -11.81 -6.02 5.91
CA ALA A 37 -11.08 -7.07 5.20
C ALA A 37 -11.66 -7.31 3.80
N GLU A 38 -12.98 -7.30 3.64
CA GLU A 38 -13.60 -7.53 2.33
C GLU A 38 -13.29 -6.41 1.36
N THR A 39 -13.28 -5.17 1.84
CA THR A 39 -12.91 -4.01 1.01
C THR A 39 -11.51 -4.16 0.48
N VAL A 40 -10.58 -4.63 1.33
CA VAL A 40 -9.20 -4.84 0.93
C VAL A 40 -9.09 -5.99 -0.09
N ALA A 41 -9.82 -7.09 0.14
CA ALA A 41 -9.82 -8.21 -0.80
C ALA A 41 -10.32 -7.77 -2.17
N ASP A 42 -11.38 -6.96 -2.23
CA ASP A 42 -11.90 -6.42 -3.48
C ASP A 42 -10.86 -5.53 -4.17
N ALA A 43 -10.16 -4.72 -3.41
CA ALA A 43 -9.12 -3.85 -3.96
C ALA A 43 -7.97 -4.65 -4.57
N ILE A 44 -7.62 -5.78 -3.95
CA ILE A 44 -6.59 -6.67 -4.51
C ILE A 44 -7.07 -7.27 -5.82
N ALA A 45 -8.32 -7.70 -5.89
CA ALA A 45 -8.89 -8.24 -7.12
C ALA A 45 -8.87 -7.21 -8.25
N ASP A 46 -9.06 -5.94 -7.91
CA ASP A 46 -9.06 -4.84 -8.90
C ASP A 46 -7.66 -4.39 -9.29
N GLY A 47 -6.65 -4.79 -8.57
CA GLY A 47 -5.26 -4.39 -8.82
C GLY A 47 -4.72 -3.53 -7.70
N ALA A 48 -3.78 -4.08 -6.95
CA ALA A 48 -3.21 -3.40 -5.78
C ALA A 48 -1.69 -3.53 -5.73
N ALA A 49 -1.08 -2.61 -5.02
CA ALA A 49 0.35 -2.62 -4.72
C ALA A 49 0.58 -2.29 -3.26
N ILE A 50 1.69 -2.77 -2.74
CA ILE A 50 2.20 -2.35 -1.43
C ILE A 50 3.66 -1.95 -1.58
N SER A 51 4.08 -1.02 -0.74
CA SER A 51 5.48 -0.65 -0.63
C SER A 51 6.26 -1.75 0.10
N THR A 52 7.54 -1.90 -0.21
CA THR A 52 8.43 -2.75 0.60
C THR A 52 8.46 -2.29 2.05
N VAL A 53 8.25 -1.01 2.32
CA VAL A 53 8.15 -0.49 3.68
C VAL A 53 6.90 -1.05 4.37
N THR A 54 5.77 -1.04 3.69
CA THR A 54 4.53 -1.62 4.22
C THR A 54 4.73 -3.12 4.51
N TYR A 55 5.35 -3.83 3.58
CA TYR A 55 5.64 -5.25 3.79
C TYR A 55 6.44 -5.45 5.08
N ALA A 56 7.49 -4.65 5.26
CA ALA A 56 8.34 -4.76 6.45
C ALA A 56 7.56 -4.45 7.73
N GLU A 57 6.69 -3.44 7.70
CA GLU A 57 5.88 -3.11 8.87
C GLU A 57 4.92 -4.23 9.24
N VAL A 58 4.23 -4.79 8.24
CA VAL A 58 3.30 -5.90 8.48
C VAL A 58 4.05 -7.11 9.02
N ALA A 59 5.18 -7.46 8.40
CA ALA A 59 6.00 -8.58 8.86
C ALA A 59 6.45 -8.37 10.31
N THR A 60 6.81 -7.14 10.66
CA THR A 60 7.24 -6.80 12.02
C THR A 60 6.12 -7.05 13.03
N VAL A 61 4.89 -6.62 12.69
CA VAL A 61 3.73 -6.84 13.57
C VAL A 61 3.48 -8.34 13.75
N LEU A 62 3.53 -9.11 12.66
CA LEU A 62 3.30 -10.55 12.75
C LEU A 62 4.36 -11.23 13.63
N ILE A 63 5.63 -10.87 13.44
CA ILE A 63 6.72 -11.44 14.23
C ILE A 63 6.56 -11.10 15.71
N ARG A 64 6.22 -9.84 16.02
CA ARG A 64 6.04 -9.42 17.41
C ARG A 64 4.91 -10.17 18.11
N ASN A 65 3.96 -10.67 17.37
CA ASN A 65 2.81 -11.38 17.91
C ASN A 65 2.91 -12.88 17.71
N ASP A 66 4.10 -13.39 17.38
CA ASP A 66 4.37 -14.81 17.16
C ASP A 66 3.44 -15.42 16.10
N LEU A 67 3.08 -14.65 15.09
CA LEU A 67 2.24 -15.10 14.00
C LEU A 67 3.09 -15.51 12.81
N ASP A 68 2.59 -16.44 12.02
CA ASP A 68 3.29 -16.95 10.85
C ASP A 68 3.24 -15.93 9.72
N LEU A 69 4.32 -15.85 8.95
CA LEU A 69 4.40 -14.94 7.80
C LEU A 69 3.75 -15.52 6.55
N GLY A 70 3.27 -16.76 6.57
CA GLY A 70 2.76 -17.43 5.38
C GLY A 70 1.63 -16.69 4.70
N ALA A 71 0.70 -16.12 5.47
CA ALA A 71 -0.41 -15.38 4.89
C ALA A 71 0.07 -14.09 4.21
N LEU A 72 1.08 -13.42 4.78
CA LEU A 72 1.66 -12.23 4.16
C LEU A 72 2.34 -12.58 2.85
N VAL A 73 3.07 -13.69 2.80
CA VAL A 73 3.71 -14.16 1.57
C VAL A 73 2.65 -14.40 0.49
N GLN A 74 1.50 -14.97 0.86
CA GLN A 74 0.43 -15.19 -0.08
C GLN A 74 -0.19 -13.90 -0.60
N VAL A 75 -0.36 -12.91 0.26
CA VAL A 75 -0.83 -11.59 -0.17
C VAL A 75 0.17 -10.96 -1.12
N ALA A 76 1.46 -11.04 -0.79
CA ALA A 76 2.51 -10.46 -1.62
C ALA A 76 2.53 -11.10 -3.02
N ALA A 77 2.10 -12.33 -3.15
CA ALA A 77 2.01 -12.99 -4.46
C ALA A 77 0.83 -12.48 -5.30
N GLN A 78 -0.14 -11.81 -4.69
CA GLN A 78 -1.34 -11.33 -5.36
C GLN A 78 -1.30 -9.84 -5.66
N VAL A 79 -0.32 -9.13 -5.14
CA VAL A 79 -0.17 -7.67 -5.33
C VAL A 79 1.19 -7.39 -5.93
N ARG A 80 1.38 -6.17 -6.41
CA ARG A 80 2.72 -5.72 -6.77
C ARG A 80 3.40 -5.21 -5.51
N VAL A 81 4.59 -5.75 -5.24
CA VAL A 81 5.43 -5.23 -4.15
C VAL A 81 6.42 -4.27 -4.80
N GLU A 82 6.29 -2.98 -4.49
CA GLU A 82 7.05 -1.92 -5.12
C GLU A 82 8.18 -1.46 -4.21
N LEU A 83 9.37 -1.36 -4.77
CA LEU A 83 10.52 -0.84 -4.01
C LEU A 83 10.33 0.63 -3.73
N LEU A 84 10.78 1.06 -2.55
CA LEU A 84 10.91 2.48 -2.26
C LEU A 84 12.08 3.02 -3.07
N THR A 85 11.79 3.86 -4.05
CA THR A 85 12.83 4.44 -4.91
C THR A 85 13.44 5.68 -4.26
N SER A 86 14.55 6.17 -4.84
CA SER A 86 15.13 7.43 -4.38
C SER A 86 14.16 8.59 -4.54
N ALA A 87 13.41 8.60 -5.64
CA ALA A 87 12.39 9.64 -5.86
C ALA A 87 11.28 9.52 -4.81
N ASP A 88 10.86 8.30 -4.47
CA ASP A 88 9.88 8.08 -3.42
C ASP A 88 10.39 8.59 -2.08
N ALA A 89 11.69 8.43 -1.79
CA ALA A 89 12.27 8.92 -0.55
C ALA A 89 12.14 10.44 -0.45
N ASN A 90 12.38 11.13 -1.55
CA ASN A 90 12.22 12.59 -1.57
C ASN A 90 10.75 12.99 -1.35
N THR A 91 9.82 12.31 -1.99
CA THR A 91 8.39 12.57 -1.80
C THR A 91 7.99 12.28 -0.37
N THR A 92 8.47 11.17 0.18
CA THR A 92 8.22 10.79 1.58
C THR A 92 8.66 11.89 2.53
N ALA A 93 9.84 12.45 2.30
CA ALA A 93 10.35 13.54 3.13
C ALA A 93 9.48 14.79 3.00
N ALA A 94 9.10 15.16 1.77
CA ALA A 94 8.27 16.34 1.54
C ALA A 94 6.88 16.22 2.19
N LEU A 95 6.35 15.01 2.29
CA LEU A 95 5.03 14.77 2.89
C LEU A 95 5.00 15.04 4.39
N ILE A 96 6.14 15.34 5.03
CA ILE A 96 6.15 15.71 6.45
C ILE A 96 5.26 16.92 6.71
N VAL A 97 5.14 17.82 5.73
CA VAL A 97 4.35 19.04 5.88
C VAL A 97 2.88 18.72 6.12
N GLN A 98 2.30 17.80 5.35
CA GLN A 98 0.91 17.41 5.53
C GLN A 98 0.74 16.34 6.60
N GLY A 99 1.73 15.47 6.77
CA GLY A 99 1.59 14.27 7.59
C GLY A 99 1.85 14.50 9.08
N GLU A 100 2.80 15.37 9.42
CA GLU A 100 3.16 15.55 10.82
C GLU A 100 1.98 16.04 11.67
N PRO A 101 1.18 17.02 11.23
CA PRO A 101 0.04 17.45 12.03
C PRO A 101 -0.99 16.35 12.27
N LEU A 102 -1.03 15.33 11.42
CA LEU A 102 -1.97 14.22 11.53
C LEU A 102 -1.35 12.99 12.17
N GLY A 103 -0.11 13.09 12.64
CA GLY A 103 0.56 11.97 13.30
C GLY A 103 1.03 10.87 12.37
N LEU A 104 1.20 11.14 11.07
CA LEU A 104 1.63 10.13 10.13
C LEU A 104 3.09 9.76 10.34
N SER A 105 3.36 8.46 10.40
CA SER A 105 4.72 7.95 10.54
C SER A 105 5.47 8.02 9.21
N LEU A 106 6.76 7.71 9.27
CA LEU A 106 7.57 7.57 8.07
C LEU A 106 6.97 6.53 7.12
N GLY A 107 6.54 5.39 7.65
CA GLY A 107 5.92 4.34 6.84
C GLY A 107 4.63 4.79 6.17
N ASP A 108 3.81 5.56 6.89
CA ASP A 108 2.58 6.12 6.34
C ASP A 108 2.90 7.01 5.14
N ARG A 109 3.90 7.88 5.30
CA ARG A 109 4.29 8.81 4.25
C ARG A 109 4.92 8.07 3.06
N ALA A 110 5.66 7.00 3.32
CA ALA A 110 6.21 6.17 2.25
C ALA A 110 5.09 5.51 1.44
N CYS A 111 4.04 5.05 2.10
CA CYS A 111 2.88 4.49 1.43
C CYS A 111 2.20 5.53 0.53
N LEU A 112 2.03 6.73 1.04
CA LEU A 112 1.45 7.82 0.25
C LEU A 112 2.32 8.20 -0.95
N ALA A 113 3.64 8.18 -0.77
CA ALA A 113 4.56 8.47 -1.87
C ALA A 113 4.39 7.46 -3.00
N LEU A 114 4.20 6.18 -2.66
CA LEU A 114 3.93 5.17 -3.67
C LEU A 114 2.61 5.43 -4.39
N ALA A 115 1.56 5.76 -3.65
CA ALA A 115 0.26 6.05 -4.25
C ALA A 115 0.35 7.24 -5.21
N ILE A 116 1.11 8.27 -4.84
CA ILE A 116 1.33 9.43 -5.72
C ILE A 116 2.05 9.00 -7.00
N ARG A 117 3.12 8.21 -6.87
CA ARG A 117 3.90 7.77 -8.02
C ARG A 117 3.05 6.94 -8.99
N LEU A 118 2.20 6.06 -8.45
CA LEU A 118 1.37 5.19 -9.28
C LEU A 118 0.07 5.85 -9.71
N ASN A 119 -0.21 7.05 -9.23
CA ASN A 119 -1.48 7.74 -9.45
C ASN A 119 -2.66 6.83 -9.06
N ALA A 120 -2.51 6.19 -7.90
CA ALA A 120 -3.49 5.24 -7.37
C ALA A 120 -4.11 5.82 -6.10
N ARG A 121 -5.29 5.31 -5.75
CA ARG A 121 -5.88 5.65 -4.46
C ARG A 121 -5.23 4.81 -3.36
N VAL A 122 -5.34 5.26 -2.12
CA VAL A 122 -4.75 4.55 -0.99
C VAL A 122 -5.86 4.08 -0.06
N LEU A 123 -5.76 2.83 0.41
CA LEU A 123 -6.68 2.25 1.36
C LEU A 123 -6.03 2.20 2.74
N THR A 124 -6.74 2.69 3.75
CA THR A 124 -6.25 2.74 5.12
C THR A 124 -7.42 2.57 6.10
N ALA A 125 -7.11 2.08 7.29
CA ALA A 125 -8.07 2.06 8.39
C ALA A 125 -7.99 3.32 9.26
N ASP A 126 -6.99 4.18 9.04
CA ASP A 126 -6.74 5.35 9.87
C ASP A 126 -7.57 6.53 9.37
N SER A 127 -8.60 6.90 10.14
CA SER A 127 -9.50 7.98 9.74
C SER A 127 -8.82 9.34 9.63
N ALA A 128 -7.66 9.54 10.28
CA ALA A 128 -6.94 10.81 10.18
C ALA A 128 -6.51 11.11 8.75
N TRP A 129 -6.28 10.08 7.93
CA TRP A 129 -5.85 10.27 6.54
C TRP A 129 -6.92 10.96 5.69
N ALA A 130 -8.17 10.93 6.09
CA ALA A 130 -9.23 11.62 5.37
C ALA A 130 -9.05 13.13 5.36
N LYS A 131 -8.21 13.65 6.28
CA LYS A 131 -7.95 15.08 6.37
C LYS A 131 -6.75 15.52 5.54
N LEU A 132 -6.08 14.58 4.85
CA LEU A 132 -4.93 14.93 4.02
C LEU A 132 -5.36 15.74 2.81
N ASP A 133 -4.58 16.78 2.51
CA ASP A 133 -4.76 17.58 1.31
C ASP A 133 -3.65 17.20 0.33
N ILE A 134 -3.89 16.13 -0.41
CA ILE A 134 -2.92 15.57 -1.36
C ILE A 134 -3.64 15.18 -2.64
N SER A 135 -2.87 14.82 -3.65
CA SER A 135 -3.42 14.56 -4.98
C SER A 135 -4.06 13.19 -5.15
N VAL A 136 -3.93 12.29 -4.17
CA VAL A 136 -4.49 10.94 -4.28
C VAL A 136 -5.75 10.82 -3.43
N GLU A 137 -6.66 9.95 -3.87
CA GLU A 137 -7.87 9.65 -3.12
C GLU A 137 -7.53 8.74 -1.95
N VAL A 138 -8.08 9.04 -0.78
CA VAL A 138 -7.98 8.19 0.42
C VAL A 138 -9.28 7.46 0.60
N VAL A 139 -9.22 6.14 0.70
CA VAL A 139 -10.37 5.28 0.93
C VAL A 139 -10.23 4.67 2.32
N LEU A 140 -11.18 4.99 3.20
CA LEU A 140 -11.22 4.36 4.53
C LEU A 140 -11.88 3.00 4.41
N ILE A 141 -11.20 1.96 4.87
CA ILE A 141 -11.72 0.59 4.73
C ILE A 141 -12.81 0.27 5.75
N ARG A 142 -12.95 1.12 6.77
CA ARG A 142 -13.99 0.95 7.79
C ARG A 142 -14.27 2.30 8.42
N ALA A 143 -15.43 2.40 9.05
CA ALA A 143 -15.82 3.61 9.74
C ALA A 143 -14.95 3.80 10.98
N LYS A 144 -14.78 5.06 11.39
CA LYS A 144 -14.08 5.38 12.62
C LYS A 144 -14.74 4.67 13.79
N GLY A 145 -13.95 3.99 14.62
CA GLY A 145 -14.48 3.28 15.78
C GLY A 145 -14.94 1.86 15.51
N SER A 146 -14.78 1.37 14.27
CA SER A 146 -15.14 -0.01 13.94
C SER A 146 -14.06 -0.99 14.35
#